data_8a779f9a4ef3b1b98a792a173bd919fb
#
_entry.id   8a779f9a4ef3b1b98a792a173bd919fb
#
_cell.length_a   1.000
_cell.length_b   1.000
_cell.length_c   1.000
_cell.angle_alpha   90.00
_cell.angle_beta   90.00
_cell.angle_gamma   90.00
#
_symmetry.space_group_name_H-M   'P 1'
#
loop_
_entity.id
_entity.type
_entity.pdbx_description
1 polymer ?
#
loop_
_entity_poly.entity_id
_entity_poly.type
_entity_poly.pdbx_seq_one_letter_code
_entity_poly.pdbx_strand_id
1 'polypeptide(L)'
;MANYHDEILNFEKIAKEHTEYMRNSINMIASENVTSLEVTEAVATDFAHRYAEGQAFQRLYEGCQYIDLIEDKTKKLSCEVYDCDYANVQPVSGVTANLAAFFGFSKPGDKVMALEVPSGGHISHADVSAAGIHGLKTVFHPLDHNIMNIDIDAMNKKILEEKPKIVLFGGSLFLFPHPIKEAREAADEVGATIMYDGAHVLGLIAGGQFQQPLKEGADLMMGSTHKTFPGPQGGIILSHKENEEIIDNAVFPGVVSNHHLHHLLGLGIATAEMLEFGEAYAKQIIKNAQALGQAMYERGFNVLCEDLGFTQSHQIAVNLSDIRSASDIAKELADNNVILNKNLLPGDDRDNSDNPSGIRIGTQEITRRGLKEKEMDEVAEFIKRVAVDKEDIADEVAEFMNQYTKLDYAFSDREAYQYHRLD
;
A
#
# COMPACT_ATOMS: atom_id res chain seq x y z
N MET A 1 26.97 29.83 22.66
CA MET A 1 26.38 28.49 22.98
C MET A 1 25.23 28.27 22.00
N ALA A 2 25.12 27.12 21.41
CA ALA A 2 23.99 26.82 20.54
C ALA A 2 22.71 26.90 21.36
N ASN A 3 21.68 27.57 20.82
CA ASN A 3 20.36 27.63 21.44
C ASN A 3 19.50 26.48 20.88
N TYR A 4 19.44 25.38 21.59
CA TYR A 4 18.68 24.18 21.13
C TYR A 4 17.16 24.42 21.09
N HIS A 5 16.65 25.47 21.72
CA HIS A 5 15.25 25.87 21.56
C HIS A 5 14.97 26.38 20.13
N ASP A 6 15.92 27.06 19.51
CA ASP A 6 15.77 27.51 18.12
C ASP A 6 15.73 26.33 17.15
N GLU A 7 16.38 25.20 17.48
CA GLU A 7 16.28 23.98 16.68
C GLU A 7 14.88 23.37 16.73
N ILE A 8 14.19 23.41 17.89
CA ILE A 8 12.80 22.95 17.99
C ILE A 8 11.91 23.79 17.07
N LEU A 9 12.03 25.12 17.11
CA LEU A 9 11.27 26.02 16.24
C LEU A 9 11.57 25.78 14.76
N ASN A 10 12.81 25.42 14.43
CA ASN A 10 13.18 25.09 13.05
C ASN A 10 12.53 23.79 12.58
N PHE A 11 12.50 22.71 13.40
CA PHE A 11 11.78 21.49 13.09
C PHE A 11 10.28 21.72 12.90
N GLU A 12 9.65 22.51 13.78
CA GLU A 12 8.24 22.90 13.65
C GLU A 12 7.96 23.65 12.35
N LYS A 13 8.85 24.58 11.96
CA LYS A 13 8.75 25.33 10.71
C LYS A 13 8.81 24.40 9.52
N ILE A 14 9.79 23.49 9.45
CA ILE A 14 9.93 22.50 8.35
C ILE A 14 8.68 21.63 8.25
N ALA A 15 8.15 21.16 9.38
CA ALA A 15 6.93 20.34 9.39
C ALA A 15 5.71 21.11 8.87
N LYS A 16 5.58 22.39 9.21
CA LYS A 16 4.50 23.24 8.68
C LYS A 16 4.63 23.48 7.18
N GLU A 17 5.84 23.78 6.71
CA GLU A 17 6.13 23.98 5.28
C GLU A 17 5.81 22.71 4.48
N HIS A 18 6.18 21.53 5.01
CA HIS A 18 5.80 20.25 4.39
C HIS A 18 4.29 20.05 4.34
N THR A 19 3.58 20.31 5.43
CA THR A 19 2.11 20.18 5.49
C THR A 19 1.43 21.11 4.47
N GLU A 20 1.92 22.33 4.32
CA GLU A 20 1.43 23.29 3.34
C GLU A 20 1.72 22.84 1.89
N TYR A 21 2.93 22.32 1.63
CA TYR A 21 3.29 21.74 0.34
C TYR A 21 2.36 20.59 -0.05
N MET A 22 2.11 19.63 0.86
CA MET A 22 1.21 18.50 0.61
C MET A 22 -0.24 18.95 0.42
N ARG A 23 -0.68 19.97 1.15
CA ARG A 23 -2.02 20.56 1.00
C ARG A 23 -2.24 21.16 -0.40
N ASN A 24 -1.22 21.81 -0.95
CA ASN A 24 -1.25 22.48 -2.24
C ASN A 24 -0.96 21.54 -3.42
N SER A 25 -0.64 20.27 -3.16
CA SER A 25 -0.22 19.32 -4.18
C SER A 25 -1.32 18.31 -4.54
N ILE A 26 -1.33 17.88 -5.81
CA ILE A 26 -2.02 16.68 -6.28
C ILE A 26 -1.12 15.48 -5.94
N ASN A 27 -1.35 14.83 -4.80
CA ASN A 27 -0.54 13.69 -4.38
C ASN A 27 -1.10 12.38 -4.94
N MET A 28 -0.33 11.76 -5.83
CA MET A 28 -0.66 10.51 -6.51
C MET A 28 0.41 9.44 -6.31
N ILE A 29 1.17 9.50 -5.24
CA ILE A 29 2.05 8.39 -4.83
C ILE A 29 1.18 7.19 -4.45
N ALA A 30 1.28 6.10 -5.20
CA ALA A 30 0.43 4.92 -5.01
C ALA A 30 0.60 4.22 -3.63
N SER A 31 1.64 4.56 -2.89
CA SER A 31 1.94 4.02 -1.55
C SER A 31 1.69 5.00 -0.41
N GLU A 32 1.07 6.14 -0.66
CA GLU A 32 0.70 7.15 0.34
C GLU A 32 -0.81 7.32 0.43
N ASN A 33 -1.27 7.93 1.52
CA ASN A 33 -2.65 8.35 1.69
C ASN A 33 -2.73 9.41 2.79
N VAL A 34 -3.83 10.15 2.82
CA VAL A 34 -4.15 11.08 3.90
C VAL A 34 -5.12 10.41 4.88
N THR A 35 -4.78 10.45 6.17
CA THR A 35 -5.65 9.94 7.23
C THR A 35 -6.66 10.99 7.66
N SER A 36 -7.77 10.56 8.27
CA SER A 36 -8.68 11.46 8.99
C SER A 36 -7.97 12.11 10.18
N LEU A 37 -8.53 13.21 10.65
CA LEU A 37 -7.98 13.89 11.81
C LEU A 37 -8.08 13.04 13.07
N GLU A 38 -9.15 12.24 13.21
CA GLU A 38 -9.34 11.30 14.30
C GLU A 38 -8.20 10.26 14.35
N VAL A 39 -7.76 9.77 13.20
CA VAL A 39 -6.60 8.86 13.12
C VAL A 39 -5.31 9.59 13.47
N THR A 40 -5.12 10.81 12.99
CA THR A 40 -3.94 11.64 13.29
C THR A 40 -3.84 11.96 14.79
N GLU A 41 -4.95 12.36 15.42
CA GLU A 41 -5.02 12.64 16.86
C GLU A 41 -4.75 11.37 17.70
N ALA A 42 -5.23 10.21 17.26
CA ALA A 42 -4.96 8.94 17.92
C ALA A 42 -3.46 8.60 17.98
N VAL A 43 -2.71 8.94 16.93
CA VAL A 43 -1.25 8.71 16.87
C VAL A 43 -0.49 9.61 17.85
N ALA A 44 -1.02 10.78 18.22
CA ALA A 44 -0.41 11.72 19.13
C ALA A 44 -0.76 11.51 20.62
N THR A 45 -1.13 10.29 21.01
CA THR A 45 -1.54 9.94 22.38
C THR A 45 -0.38 9.42 23.23
N ASP A 46 -0.60 9.31 24.56
CA ASP A 46 0.33 8.71 25.53
C ASP A 46 0.79 7.29 25.16
N PHE A 47 0.01 6.55 24.38
CA PHE A 47 0.39 5.22 23.88
C PHE A 47 1.69 5.22 23.06
N ALA A 48 2.14 6.36 22.56
CA ALA A 48 3.35 6.49 21.73
C ALA A 48 4.65 6.00 22.43
N HIS A 49 4.66 5.93 23.76
CA HIS A 49 5.84 5.56 24.54
C HIS A 49 5.54 4.53 25.64
N ARG A 50 4.51 3.69 25.45
CA ARG A 50 4.17 2.59 26.37
C ARG A 50 4.61 1.24 25.83
N TYR A 51 4.58 0.23 26.69
CA TYR A 51 4.97 -1.15 26.40
C TYR A 51 3.81 -2.12 26.60
N ALA A 52 3.62 -3.05 25.65
CA ALA A 52 2.60 -4.09 25.70
C ALA A 52 3.04 -5.34 24.93
N GLU A 53 4.18 -5.92 25.31
CA GLU A 53 4.68 -7.17 24.71
C GLU A 53 3.78 -8.36 25.04
N GLY A 54 3.60 -9.24 24.08
CA GLY A 54 2.72 -10.40 24.16
C GLY A 54 1.36 -10.15 23.52
N GLN A 55 0.46 -11.11 23.63
CA GLN A 55 -0.90 -11.01 23.10
C GLN A 55 -1.82 -10.24 24.07
N ALA A 56 -2.91 -9.67 23.56
CA ALA A 56 -3.92 -9.02 24.40
C ALA A 56 -4.40 -9.95 25.52
N PHE A 57 -4.51 -9.44 26.74
CA PHE A 57 -4.85 -10.15 27.97
C PHE A 57 -3.81 -11.19 28.45
N GLN A 58 -2.66 -11.30 27.76
CA GLN A 58 -1.55 -12.22 28.09
C GLN A 58 -0.20 -11.47 27.98
N ARG A 59 -0.14 -10.24 28.50
CA ARG A 59 1.06 -9.40 28.40
C ARG A 59 2.16 -9.83 29.37
N LEU A 60 3.38 -9.47 28.97
CA LEU A 60 4.55 -9.59 29.84
C LEU A 60 4.70 -8.39 30.80
N TYR A 61 3.90 -7.35 30.61
CA TYR A 61 3.91 -6.10 31.37
C TYR A 61 2.57 -5.84 32.03
N GLU A 62 2.61 -5.22 33.20
CA GLU A 62 1.41 -4.76 33.92
C GLU A 62 0.91 -3.41 33.37
N GLY A 63 -0.34 -3.04 33.68
CA GLY A 63 -0.94 -1.78 33.29
C GLY A 63 -1.45 -1.72 31.84
N CYS A 64 -1.57 -2.87 31.15
CA CYS A 64 -1.91 -2.97 29.75
C CYS A 64 -3.43 -3.07 29.48
N GLN A 65 -4.29 -3.01 30.51
CA GLN A 65 -5.73 -3.30 30.39
C GLN A 65 -6.45 -2.46 29.32
N TYR A 66 -6.04 -1.24 29.07
CA TYR A 66 -6.68 -0.39 28.05
C TYR A 66 -6.17 -0.70 26.65
N ILE A 67 -4.87 -0.99 26.50
CA ILE A 67 -4.35 -1.40 25.21
C ILE A 67 -4.85 -2.78 24.79
N ASP A 68 -5.09 -3.67 25.75
CA ASP A 68 -5.71 -4.97 25.50
C ASP A 68 -7.10 -4.82 24.88
N LEU A 69 -7.91 -3.90 25.41
CA LEU A 69 -9.23 -3.61 24.86
C LEU A 69 -9.17 -3.00 23.46
N ILE A 70 -8.20 -2.11 23.20
CA ILE A 70 -7.98 -1.50 21.89
C ILE A 70 -7.55 -2.58 20.89
N GLU A 71 -6.57 -3.41 21.26
CA GLU A 71 -6.05 -4.45 20.36
C GLU A 71 -7.12 -5.50 20.03
N ASP A 72 -7.83 -6.01 21.02
CA ASP A 72 -8.92 -6.97 20.84
C ASP A 72 -10.02 -6.41 19.94
N LYS A 73 -10.42 -5.15 20.17
CA LYS A 73 -11.42 -4.48 19.34
C LYS A 73 -10.92 -4.26 17.91
N THR A 74 -9.68 -3.84 17.72
CA THR A 74 -9.09 -3.64 16.39
C THR A 74 -8.99 -4.96 15.62
N LYS A 75 -8.57 -6.06 16.28
CA LYS A 75 -8.59 -7.41 15.69
C LYS A 75 -9.99 -7.83 15.23
N LYS A 76 -11.01 -7.62 16.06
CA LYS A 76 -12.41 -7.96 15.74
C LYS A 76 -12.94 -7.16 14.55
N LEU A 77 -12.73 -5.85 14.52
CA LEU A 77 -13.13 -5.00 13.39
C LEU A 77 -12.35 -5.38 12.12
N SER A 78 -11.08 -5.74 12.25
CA SER A 78 -10.28 -6.23 11.10
C SER A 78 -10.84 -7.54 10.56
N CYS A 79 -11.21 -8.49 11.42
CA CYS A 79 -11.86 -9.72 10.97
C CYS A 79 -13.21 -9.45 10.29
N GLU A 80 -13.99 -8.48 10.79
CA GLU A 80 -15.26 -8.10 10.20
C GLU A 80 -15.09 -7.48 8.81
N VAL A 81 -14.19 -6.52 8.63
CA VAL A 81 -13.99 -5.81 7.36
C VAL A 81 -13.41 -6.70 6.26
N TYR A 82 -12.62 -7.72 6.62
CA TYR A 82 -12.01 -8.65 5.65
C TYR A 82 -12.72 -10.01 5.58
N ASP A 83 -13.77 -10.22 6.37
CA ASP A 83 -14.51 -11.49 6.49
C ASP A 83 -13.56 -12.68 6.68
N CYS A 84 -12.73 -12.59 7.73
CA CYS A 84 -11.73 -13.60 8.08
C CYS A 84 -11.82 -14.01 9.56
N ASP A 85 -11.21 -15.14 9.90
CA ASP A 85 -11.32 -15.72 11.24
C ASP A 85 -10.24 -15.22 12.23
N TYR A 86 -9.15 -14.64 11.67
CA TYR A 86 -8.00 -14.25 12.46
C TYR A 86 -7.29 -13.02 11.88
N ALA A 87 -6.88 -12.12 12.77
CA ALA A 87 -6.08 -10.95 12.47
C ALA A 87 -4.96 -10.75 13.50
N ASN A 88 -3.73 -10.47 13.06
CA ASN A 88 -2.66 -9.94 13.87
C ASN A 88 -2.32 -8.53 13.42
N VAL A 89 -2.39 -7.57 14.35
CA VAL A 89 -2.26 -6.12 14.10
C VAL A 89 -0.98 -5.52 14.69
N GLN A 90 -0.06 -6.37 15.15
CA GLN A 90 1.18 -5.96 15.80
C GLN A 90 2.36 -5.69 14.84
N PRO A 91 2.42 -6.18 13.58
CA PRO A 91 3.51 -5.82 12.69
C PRO A 91 3.63 -4.30 12.50
N VAL A 92 4.85 -3.77 12.65
CA VAL A 92 5.10 -2.31 12.60
C VAL A 92 5.16 -1.75 11.17
N SER A 93 5.16 -2.63 10.17
CA SER A 93 5.09 -2.28 8.74
C SER A 93 4.67 -3.49 7.91
N GLY A 94 4.31 -3.26 6.63
CA GLY A 94 4.03 -4.35 5.69
C GLY A 94 5.23 -5.28 5.48
N VAL A 95 6.45 -4.75 5.45
CA VAL A 95 7.68 -5.58 5.34
C VAL A 95 7.85 -6.45 6.58
N THR A 96 7.54 -5.94 7.77
CA THR A 96 7.57 -6.73 9.01
C THR A 96 6.51 -7.83 8.99
N ALA A 97 5.31 -7.56 8.45
CA ALA A 97 4.27 -8.56 8.25
C ALA A 97 4.73 -9.66 7.28
N ASN A 98 5.36 -9.29 6.15
CA ASN A 98 5.94 -10.25 5.21
C ASN A 98 7.04 -11.10 5.86
N LEU A 99 7.94 -10.47 6.62
CA LEU A 99 9.02 -11.19 7.31
C LEU A 99 8.46 -12.17 8.36
N ALA A 100 7.43 -11.79 9.12
CA ALA A 100 6.75 -12.66 10.05
C ALA A 100 6.11 -13.87 9.33
N ALA A 101 5.42 -13.63 8.21
CA ALA A 101 4.85 -14.68 7.40
C ALA A 101 5.92 -15.67 6.87
N PHE A 102 7.02 -15.15 6.33
CA PHE A 102 8.14 -15.99 5.89
C PHE A 102 8.73 -16.79 7.05
N PHE A 103 8.95 -16.17 8.20
CA PHE A 103 9.51 -16.81 9.39
C PHE A 103 8.60 -17.92 9.93
N GLY A 104 7.27 -17.72 9.93
CA GLY A 104 6.32 -18.69 10.44
C GLY A 104 6.09 -19.90 9.52
N PHE A 105 6.15 -19.71 8.22
CA PHE A 105 5.70 -20.72 7.24
C PHE A 105 6.82 -21.35 6.41
N SER A 106 8.07 -20.96 6.63
CA SER A 106 9.22 -21.49 5.88
C SER A 106 10.49 -21.57 6.73
N LYS A 107 11.55 -22.10 6.14
CA LYS A 107 12.88 -22.20 6.75
C LYS A 107 13.93 -21.64 5.79
N PRO A 108 15.11 -21.21 6.29
CA PRO A 108 16.23 -20.85 5.46
C PRO A 108 16.58 -21.96 4.45
N GLY A 109 16.71 -21.58 3.17
CA GLY A 109 16.94 -22.48 2.06
C GLY A 109 15.70 -22.90 1.27
N ASP A 110 14.50 -22.70 1.82
CA ASP A 110 13.25 -22.91 1.09
C ASP A 110 13.10 -21.91 -0.08
N LYS A 111 12.24 -22.28 -1.05
CA LYS A 111 11.93 -21.41 -2.19
C LYS A 111 10.65 -20.62 -1.94
N VAL A 112 10.67 -19.34 -2.33
CA VAL A 112 9.48 -18.51 -2.49
C VAL A 112 9.30 -18.18 -3.98
N MET A 113 8.11 -18.41 -4.53
CA MET A 113 7.75 -17.95 -5.87
C MET A 113 7.01 -16.63 -5.75
N ALA A 114 7.54 -15.56 -6.37
CA ALA A 114 7.00 -14.20 -6.30
C ALA A 114 7.17 -13.48 -7.63
N LEU A 115 6.58 -12.29 -7.81
CA LEU A 115 6.86 -11.46 -8.98
C LEU A 115 8.24 -10.81 -8.86
N GLU A 116 8.92 -10.67 -9.99
CA GLU A 116 10.14 -9.86 -10.10
C GLU A 116 9.79 -8.37 -9.97
N VAL A 117 10.74 -7.55 -9.48
CA VAL A 117 10.50 -6.11 -9.22
C VAL A 117 10.05 -5.36 -10.49
N PRO A 118 10.69 -5.48 -11.67
CA PRO A 118 10.20 -4.85 -12.89
C PRO A 118 8.82 -5.36 -13.34
N SER A 119 8.47 -6.59 -12.95
CA SER A 119 7.16 -7.20 -13.22
C SER A 119 6.08 -6.82 -12.21
N GLY A 120 6.35 -5.84 -11.35
CA GLY A 120 5.42 -5.36 -10.34
C GLY A 120 5.62 -5.94 -8.94
N GLY A 121 6.60 -6.83 -8.73
CA GLY A 121 6.92 -7.38 -7.41
C GLY A 121 7.41 -6.32 -6.42
N HIS A 122 7.22 -6.60 -5.13
CA HIS A 122 7.76 -5.74 -4.08
C HIS A 122 9.17 -6.19 -3.68
N ILE A 123 10.04 -5.24 -3.35
CA ILE A 123 11.45 -5.53 -2.98
C ILE A 123 11.57 -6.49 -1.79
N SER A 124 10.60 -6.53 -0.86
CA SER A 124 10.60 -7.47 0.26
C SER A 124 10.47 -8.94 -0.15
N HIS A 125 10.03 -9.21 -1.38
CA HIS A 125 9.92 -10.56 -1.94
C HIS A 125 11.24 -11.03 -2.57
N ALA A 126 12.20 -10.13 -2.72
CA ALA A 126 13.48 -10.41 -3.35
C ALA A 126 14.57 -10.80 -2.33
N ASP A 127 15.64 -11.37 -2.84
CA ASP A 127 16.84 -11.83 -2.11
C ASP A 127 17.60 -10.71 -1.38
N VAL A 128 17.39 -9.46 -1.76
CA VAL A 128 18.02 -8.28 -1.15
C VAL A 128 17.25 -7.71 0.07
N SER A 129 16.09 -8.27 0.41
CA SER A 129 15.23 -7.76 1.48
C SER A 129 14.66 -8.89 2.35
N ALA A 130 13.41 -8.81 2.81
CA ALA A 130 12.83 -9.71 3.82
C ALA A 130 12.96 -11.20 3.45
N ALA A 131 12.72 -11.57 2.19
CA ALA A 131 12.90 -12.96 1.74
C ALA A 131 14.36 -13.42 1.88
N GLY A 132 15.31 -12.61 1.43
CA GLY A 132 16.75 -12.92 1.56
C GLY A 132 17.26 -12.85 3.00
N ILE A 133 16.75 -11.92 3.83
CA ILE A 133 17.07 -11.85 5.27
C ILE A 133 16.65 -13.15 5.96
N HIS A 134 15.50 -13.72 5.61
CA HIS A 134 15.06 -15.01 6.12
C HIS A 134 15.81 -16.21 5.49
N GLY A 135 16.59 -15.97 4.43
CA GLY A 135 17.36 -17.01 3.73
C GLY A 135 16.58 -17.78 2.69
N LEU A 136 15.48 -17.22 2.16
CA LEU A 136 14.72 -17.81 1.08
C LEU A 136 15.42 -17.65 -0.28
N LYS A 137 15.15 -18.60 -1.18
CA LYS A 137 15.55 -18.54 -2.57
C LYS A 137 14.36 -18.10 -3.42
N THR A 138 14.46 -16.95 -4.05
CA THR A 138 13.37 -16.42 -4.88
C THR A 138 13.35 -17.08 -6.25
N VAL A 139 12.16 -17.53 -6.67
CA VAL A 139 11.81 -18.00 -8.01
C VAL A 139 10.75 -17.04 -8.52
N PHE A 140 10.78 -16.64 -9.80
CA PHE A 140 9.85 -15.65 -10.30
C PHE A 140 8.65 -16.27 -11.00
N HIS A 141 7.46 -15.71 -10.78
CA HIS A 141 6.28 -16.01 -11.59
C HIS A 141 6.53 -15.63 -13.04
N PRO A 142 6.05 -16.45 -14.00
CA PRO A 142 5.99 -16.04 -15.40
C PRO A 142 4.92 -14.94 -15.56
N LEU A 143 5.30 -13.83 -16.20
CA LEU A 143 4.41 -12.69 -16.46
C LEU A 143 3.97 -12.69 -17.93
N ASP A 144 2.69 -12.48 -18.20
CA ASP A 144 2.21 -12.03 -19.49
C ASP A 144 2.21 -10.48 -19.53
N HIS A 145 3.15 -9.93 -20.28
CA HIS A 145 3.35 -8.48 -20.40
C HIS A 145 2.16 -7.76 -21.05
N ASN A 146 1.36 -8.47 -21.90
CA ASN A 146 0.23 -7.86 -22.60
C ASN A 146 -0.93 -7.53 -21.66
N ILE A 147 -1.10 -8.34 -20.62
CA ILE A 147 -2.19 -8.18 -19.66
C ILE A 147 -1.68 -7.72 -18.28
N MET A 148 -0.37 -7.47 -18.14
CA MET A 148 0.25 -7.11 -16.86
C MET A 148 -0.16 -8.04 -15.71
N ASN A 149 -0.18 -9.36 -15.98
CA ASN A 149 -0.58 -10.35 -15.02
C ASN A 149 0.20 -11.66 -15.20
N ILE A 150 0.04 -12.58 -14.27
CA ILE A 150 0.72 -13.88 -14.26
C ILE A 150 0.11 -14.80 -15.31
N ASP A 151 0.97 -15.45 -16.13
CA ASP A 151 0.56 -16.53 -17.05
C ASP A 151 0.21 -17.77 -16.22
N ILE A 152 -1.06 -18.15 -16.23
CA ILE A 152 -1.64 -19.22 -15.39
C ILE A 152 -1.03 -20.59 -15.73
N ASP A 153 -0.93 -20.95 -16.98
CA ASP A 153 -0.45 -22.28 -17.40
C ASP A 153 1.05 -22.43 -17.10
N ALA A 154 1.82 -21.40 -17.41
CA ALA A 154 3.24 -21.37 -17.12
C ALA A 154 3.51 -21.32 -15.60
N MET A 155 2.69 -20.60 -14.82
CA MET A 155 2.76 -20.56 -13.36
C MET A 155 2.54 -21.96 -12.75
N ASN A 156 1.46 -22.63 -13.10
CA ASN A 156 1.15 -23.96 -12.56
C ASN A 156 2.24 -24.98 -12.89
N LYS A 157 2.70 -24.99 -14.14
CA LYS A 157 3.84 -25.83 -14.54
C LYS A 157 5.07 -25.52 -13.68
N LYS A 158 5.39 -24.25 -13.46
CA LYS A 158 6.57 -23.82 -12.69
C LYS A 158 6.44 -24.17 -11.20
N ILE A 159 5.24 -24.09 -10.61
CA ILE A 159 4.99 -24.53 -9.24
C ILE A 159 5.33 -26.03 -9.08
N LEU A 160 4.87 -26.87 -10.01
CA LEU A 160 5.13 -28.31 -9.98
C LEU A 160 6.61 -28.65 -10.20
N GLU A 161 7.31 -27.90 -11.04
CA GLU A 161 8.75 -28.09 -11.33
C GLU A 161 9.64 -27.61 -10.17
N GLU A 162 9.41 -26.40 -9.69
CA GLU A 162 10.27 -25.73 -8.70
C GLU A 162 9.95 -26.14 -7.26
N LYS A 163 8.72 -26.57 -6.99
CA LYS A 163 8.20 -26.97 -5.69
C LYS A 163 8.50 -25.94 -4.61
N PRO A 164 8.06 -24.69 -4.78
CA PRO A 164 8.29 -23.65 -3.78
C PRO A 164 7.58 -24.01 -2.47
N LYS A 165 8.13 -23.56 -1.35
CA LYS A 165 7.46 -23.66 -0.05
C LYS A 165 6.37 -22.60 0.09
N ILE A 166 6.55 -21.48 -0.59
CA ILE A 166 5.62 -20.33 -0.58
C ILE A 166 5.34 -19.93 -2.04
N VAL A 167 4.06 -19.80 -2.39
CA VAL A 167 3.60 -19.12 -3.62
C VAL A 167 3.01 -17.78 -3.19
N LEU A 168 3.72 -16.70 -3.51
CA LEU A 168 3.38 -15.36 -3.07
C LEU A 168 2.80 -14.53 -4.21
N PHE A 169 1.59 -14.06 -4.04
CA PHE A 169 0.90 -13.11 -4.91
C PHE A 169 0.93 -11.70 -4.33
N GLY A 170 0.53 -10.71 -5.14
CA GLY A 170 0.59 -9.30 -4.77
C GLY A 170 1.93 -8.64 -5.14
N GLY A 171 2.01 -7.34 -4.98
CA GLY A 171 3.19 -6.58 -5.35
C GLY A 171 3.04 -5.07 -5.24
N SER A 172 4.00 -4.34 -5.82
CA SER A 172 4.06 -2.86 -5.80
C SER A 172 3.34 -2.21 -6.97
N LEU A 173 3.42 -2.80 -8.16
CA LEU A 173 2.67 -2.40 -9.35
C LEU A 173 1.63 -3.49 -9.63
N PHE A 174 0.35 -3.15 -9.45
CA PHE A 174 -0.71 -4.13 -9.31
C PHE A 174 -1.99 -3.61 -9.98
N LEU A 175 -2.16 -3.91 -11.26
CA LEU A 175 -3.26 -3.38 -12.05
C LEU A 175 -4.52 -4.27 -12.00
N PHE A 176 -4.36 -5.59 -11.93
CA PHE A 176 -5.46 -6.58 -12.01
C PHE A 176 -5.34 -7.64 -10.92
N PRO A 177 -6.46 -8.31 -10.54
CA PRO A 177 -6.46 -9.45 -9.63
C PRO A 177 -5.51 -10.56 -10.09
N HIS A 178 -4.75 -11.14 -9.15
CA HIS A 178 -3.86 -12.26 -9.42
C HIS A 178 -4.57 -13.62 -9.37
N PRO A 179 -4.10 -14.65 -10.10
CA PRO A 179 -4.78 -15.94 -10.26
C PRO A 179 -4.57 -16.89 -9.07
N ILE A 180 -5.11 -16.55 -7.89
CA ILE A 180 -4.96 -17.33 -6.65
C ILE A 180 -5.67 -18.68 -6.78
N LYS A 181 -6.93 -18.67 -7.27
CA LYS A 181 -7.73 -19.90 -7.44
C LYS A 181 -7.06 -20.88 -8.37
N GLU A 182 -6.51 -20.37 -9.45
CA GLU A 182 -5.87 -21.15 -10.50
C GLU A 182 -4.56 -21.79 -10.01
N ALA A 183 -3.92 -21.23 -8.99
CA ALA A 183 -2.69 -21.76 -8.39
C ALA A 183 -2.95 -22.84 -7.33
N ARG A 184 -4.17 -22.89 -6.74
CA ARG A 184 -4.44 -23.70 -5.54
C ARG A 184 -4.13 -25.18 -5.72
N GLU A 185 -4.59 -25.79 -6.84
CA GLU A 185 -4.38 -27.21 -7.09
C GLU A 185 -2.90 -27.58 -7.20
N ALA A 186 -2.12 -26.79 -7.96
CA ALA A 186 -0.69 -27.01 -8.11
C ALA A 186 0.08 -26.76 -6.80
N ALA A 187 -0.34 -25.76 -6.02
CA ALA A 187 0.25 -25.48 -4.70
C ALA A 187 -0.01 -26.62 -3.70
N ASP A 188 -1.22 -27.17 -3.68
CA ASP A 188 -1.59 -28.31 -2.84
C ASP A 188 -0.77 -29.57 -3.17
N GLU A 189 -0.56 -29.86 -4.46
CA GLU A 189 0.23 -31.01 -4.89
C GLU A 189 1.67 -30.98 -4.37
N VAL A 190 2.25 -29.79 -4.24
CA VAL A 190 3.63 -29.63 -3.75
C VAL A 190 3.70 -29.27 -2.26
N GLY A 191 2.58 -29.07 -1.58
CA GLY A 191 2.51 -28.68 -0.17
C GLY A 191 3.00 -27.25 0.08
N ALA A 192 2.73 -26.36 -0.86
CA ALA A 192 3.08 -24.93 -0.77
C ALA A 192 2.00 -24.12 -0.04
N THR A 193 2.43 -23.15 0.76
CA THR A 193 1.55 -22.12 1.35
C THR A 193 1.31 -21.01 0.33
N ILE A 194 0.05 -20.66 0.06
CA ILE A 194 -0.28 -19.48 -0.75
C ILE A 194 -0.38 -18.26 0.15
N MET A 195 0.45 -17.27 -0.12
CA MET A 195 0.46 -15.97 0.56
C MET A 195 0.04 -14.86 -0.39
N TYR A 196 -0.56 -13.81 0.16
CA TYR A 196 -0.96 -12.65 -0.61
C TYR A 196 -0.46 -11.36 0.06
N ASP A 197 0.42 -10.63 -0.63
CA ASP A 197 0.79 -9.27 -0.22
C ASP A 197 -0.23 -8.27 -0.76
N GLY A 198 -1.22 -7.97 0.08
CA GLY A 198 -2.28 -7.02 -0.20
C GLY A 198 -1.92 -5.56 0.09
N ALA A 199 -0.67 -5.23 0.41
CA ALA A 199 -0.27 -3.91 0.89
C ALA A 199 -0.81 -2.75 0.03
N HIS A 200 -0.79 -2.88 -1.28
CA HIS A 200 -1.29 -1.85 -2.19
C HIS A 200 -2.82 -1.84 -2.35
N VAL A 201 -3.47 -2.97 -2.19
CA VAL A 201 -4.91 -3.12 -2.47
C VAL A 201 -5.76 -3.37 -1.22
N LEU A 202 -5.16 -3.26 -0.03
CA LEU A 202 -5.81 -3.57 1.25
C LEU A 202 -7.12 -2.81 1.44
N GLY A 203 -7.16 -1.51 1.10
CA GLY A 203 -8.38 -0.69 1.16
C GLY A 203 -9.42 -1.08 0.11
N LEU A 204 -8.99 -1.52 -1.08
CA LEU A 204 -9.92 -2.00 -2.12
C LEU A 204 -10.56 -3.34 -1.75
N ILE A 205 -9.78 -4.23 -1.11
CA ILE A 205 -10.28 -5.50 -0.57
C ILE A 205 -11.27 -5.24 0.58
N ALA A 206 -10.91 -4.35 1.51
CA ALA A 206 -11.78 -3.94 2.61
C ALA A 206 -13.12 -3.36 2.13
N GLY A 207 -13.10 -2.58 1.04
CA GLY A 207 -14.31 -2.05 0.40
C GLY A 207 -15.03 -3.04 -0.52
N GLY A 208 -14.58 -4.29 -0.62
CA GLY A 208 -15.22 -5.32 -1.46
C GLY A 208 -15.17 -5.04 -2.97
N GLN A 209 -14.27 -4.18 -3.42
CA GLN A 209 -14.17 -3.75 -4.82
C GLN A 209 -12.97 -4.38 -5.57
N PHE A 210 -12.27 -5.31 -4.93
CA PHE A 210 -11.16 -6.07 -5.51
C PHE A 210 -11.32 -7.54 -5.16
N GLN A 211 -10.35 -8.41 -5.57
CA GLN A 211 -10.40 -9.83 -5.23
C GLN A 211 -10.46 -10.08 -3.71
N GLN A 212 -10.89 -11.29 -3.32
CA GLN A 212 -10.98 -11.73 -1.92
C GLN A 212 -9.98 -12.87 -1.68
N PRO A 213 -8.70 -12.58 -1.38
CA PRO A 213 -7.62 -13.57 -1.42
C PRO A 213 -7.86 -14.80 -0.53
N LEU A 214 -8.33 -14.60 0.70
CA LEU A 214 -8.60 -15.72 1.63
C LEU A 214 -9.74 -16.62 1.13
N LYS A 215 -10.78 -16.05 0.51
CA LYS A 215 -11.88 -16.83 -0.10
C LYS A 215 -11.47 -17.49 -1.40
N GLU A 216 -10.46 -16.98 -2.06
CA GLU A 216 -9.91 -17.51 -3.31
C GLU A 216 -8.87 -18.59 -3.09
N GLY A 217 -8.49 -18.84 -1.83
CA GLY A 217 -7.61 -19.93 -1.45
C GLY A 217 -6.22 -19.53 -0.98
N ALA A 218 -5.98 -18.25 -0.70
CA ALA A 218 -4.78 -17.85 0.03
C ALA A 218 -4.87 -18.32 1.50
N ASP A 219 -3.78 -18.85 2.03
CA ASP A 219 -3.70 -19.30 3.43
C ASP A 219 -3.58 -18.11 4.38
N LEU A 220 -2.92 -17.04 3.93
CA LEU A 220 -2.82 -15.76 4.67
C LEU A 220 -2.64 -14.57 3.72
N MET A 221 -3.03 -13.39 4.21
CA MET A 221 -2.84 -12.12 3.54
C MET A 221 -2.08 -11.16 4.47
N MET A 222 -1.03 -10.54 3.96
CA MET A 222 -0.29 -9.48 4.64
C MET A 222 -0.62 -8.14 4.00
N GLY A 223 -0.50 -7.05 4.75
CA GLY A 223 -0.75 -5.72 4.20
C GLY A 223 -0.08 -4.58 4.96
N SER A 224 0.05 -3.45 4.26
CA SER A 224 0.38 -2.15 4.87
C SER A 224 -0.91 -1.37 5.14
N THR A 225 -1.01 -0.73 6.29
CA THR A 225 -2.23 -0.09 6.76
C THR A 225 -2.38 1.39 6.37
N HIS A 226 -1.53 1.90 5.46
CA HIS A 226 -1.40 3.34 5.16
C HIS A 226 -1.34 3.69 3.66
N LYS A 227 -1.79 2.78 2.77
CA LYS A 227 -1.80 3.00 1.32
C LYS A 227 -3.25 3.20 0.86
N THR A 228 -3.85 2.25 0.14
CA THR A 228 -5.29 2.32 -0.16
C THR A 228 -6.15 2.21 1.10
N PHE A 229 -5.68 1.49 2.12
CA PHE A 229 -6.27 1.54 3.45
C PHE A 229 -5.76 2.81 4.17
N PRO A 230 -6.66 3.73 4.60
CA PRO A 230 -6.28 5.08 5.04
C PRO A 230 -5.96 5.14 6.54
N GLY A 231 -5.22 4.18 7.06
CA GLY A 231 -4.76 4.12 8.44
C GLY A 231 -3.35 4.70 8.64
N PRO A 232 -2.83 4.69 9.87
CA PRO A 232 -1.46 5.07 10.16
C PRO A 232 -0.49 4.01 9.64
N GLN A 233 0.78 4.35 9.53
CA GLN A 233 1.81 3.38 9.16
C GLN A 233 1.81 2.18 10.10
N GLY A 234 1.80 0.99 9.51
CA GLY A 234 1.75 -0.28 10.22
C GLY A 234 1.62 -1.44 9.25
N GLY A 235 1.51 -2.63 9.79
CA GLY A 235 1.24 -3.85 9.06
C GLY A 235 0.14 -4.68 9.71
N ILE A 236 -0.45 -5.56 8.93
CA ILE A 236 -1.49 -6.51 9.36
C ILE A 236 -1.24 -7.86 8.71
N ILE A 237 -1.58 -8.93 9.42
CA ILE A 237 -1.66 -10.29 8.89
C ILE A 237 -3.07 -10.81 9.16
N LEU A 238 -3.74 -11.26 8.10
CA LEU A 238 -5.10 -11.80 8.10
C LEU A 238 -5.04 -13.26 7.65
N SER A 239 -5.80 -14.14 8.29
CA SER A 239 -5.72 -15.57 8.01
C SER A 239 -6.94 -16.34 8.54
N HIS A 240 -6.88 -17.66 8.38
CA HIS A 240 -7.78 -18.61 9.03
C HIS A 240 -7.31 -18.89 10.46
N LYS A 241 -8.24 -19.24 11.35
CA LYS A 241 -7.98 -19.46 12.80
C LYS A 241 -6.90 -20.51 13.08
N GLU A 242 -6.77 -21.49 12.23
CA GLU A 242 -5.78 -22.57 12.35
C GLU A 242 -4.32 -22.08 12.30
N ASN A 243 -4.08 -20.93 11.70
CA ASN A 243 -2.76 -20.32 11.56
C ASN A 243 -2.39 -19.37 12.73
N GLU A 244 -3.29 -19.12 13.67
CA GLU A 244 -3.13 -18.15 14.76
C GLU A 244 -1.83 -18.36 15.55
N GLU A 245 -1.58 -19.57 16.04
CA GLU A 245 -0.40 -19.85 16.88
C GLU A 245 0.90 -19.65 16.11
N ILE A 246 0.94 -20.03 14.84
CA ILE A 246 2.12 -19.86 13.98
C ILE A 246 2.38 -18.36 13.75
N ILE A 247 1.32 -17.60 13.41
CA ILE A 247 1.43 -16.17 13.15
C ILE A 247 1.80 -15.41 14.42
N ASP A 248 1.14 -15.68 15.55
CA ASP A 248 1.41 -15.00 16.81
C ASP A 248 2.87 -15.19 17.26
N ASN A 249 3.38 -16.43 17.19
CA ASN A 249 4.77 -16.72 17.53
C ASN A 249 5.77 -16.12 16.53
N ALA A 250 5.40 -16.02 15.25
CA ALA A 250 6.24 -15.42 14.24
C ALA A 250 6.31 -13.89 14.39
N VAL A 251 5.22 -13.25 14.82
CA VAL A 251 5.18 -11.83 15.10
C VAL A 251 5.88 -11.54 16.44
N PHE A 252 5.36 -12.06 17.55
CA PHE A 252 5.98 -11.90 18.87
C PHE A 252 6.26 -13.29 19.49
N PRO A 253 7.49 -13.60 19.89
CA PRO A 253 8.69 -12.74 19.89
C PRO A 253 9.55 -12.78 18.61
N GLY A 254 9.02 -13.31 17.48
CA GLY A 254 9.78 -13.62 16.29
C GLY A 254 10.44 -12.39 15.65
N VAL A 255 9.66 -11.42 15.16
CA VAL A 255 10.15 -10.25 14.41
C VAL A 255 9.77 -8.90 15.04
N VAL A 256 8.89 -8.91 16.05
CA VAL A 256 8.44 -7.73 16.78
C VAL A 256 8.63 -7.96 18.27
N SER A 257 9.10 -6.95 18.98
CA SER A 257 9.11 -6.91 20.46
C SER A 257 7.95 -6.05 20.93
N ASN A 258 8.17 -4.77 21.28
CA ASN A 258 7.06 -3.85 21.49
C ASN A 258 6.58 -3.28 20.14
N HIS A 259 5.28 -3.21 19.94
CA HIS A 259 4.69 -2.64 18.74
C HIS A 259 4.23 -1.18 18.95
N HIS A 260 3.71 -0.54 17.92
CA HIS A 260 3.31 0.87 17.95
C HIS A 260 1.87 1.01 18.45
N LEU A 261 1.68 1.11 19.78
CA LEU A 261 0.35 1.12 20.42
C LEU A 261 -0.52 2.29 19.98
N HIS A 262 0.08 3.45 19.72
CA HIS A 262 -0.58 4.64 19.19
C HIS A 262 -1.04 4.45 17.73
N HIS A 263 -0.26 3.76 16.91
CA HIS A 263 -0.69 3.39 15.56
C HIS A 263 -1.81 2.33 15.60
N LEU A 264 -1.77 1.42 16.56
CA LEU A 264 -2.85 0.43 16.75
C LEU A 264 -4.20 1.11 17.05
N LEU A 265 -4.21 2.15 17.90
CA LEU A 265 -5.42 2.95 18.15
C LEU A 265 -5.92 3.61 16.84
N GLY A 266 -5.02 4.24 16.09
CA GLY A 266 -5.35 4.84 14.79
C GLY A 266 -5.85 3.82 13.77
N LEU A 267 -5.28 2.61 13.74
CA LEU A 267 -5.74 1.51 12.90
C LEU A 267 -7.18 1.11 13.23
N GLY A 268 -7.52 1.01 14.52
CA GLY A 268 -8.89 0.69 14.97
C GLY A 268 -9.91 1.72 14.48
N ILE A 269 -9.56 3.01 14.53
CA ILE A 269 -10.41 4.11 14.01
C ILE A 269 -10.55 4.00 12.48
N ALA A 270 -9.44 3.87 11.77
CA ALA A 270 -9.48 3.74 10.31
C ALA A 270 -10.24 2.48 9.84
N THR A 271 -10.19 1.39 10.61
CA THR A 271 -10.98 0.19 10.31
C THR A 271 -12.48 0.44 10.46
N ALA A 272 -12.89 1.24 11.46
CA ALA A 272 -14.28 1.64 11.61
C ALA A 272 -14.73 2.56 10.46
N GLU A 273 -13.87 3.48 9.98
CA GLU A 273 -14.15 4.26 8.77
C GLU A 273 -14.31 3.37 7.53
N MET A 274 -13.49 2.36 7.38
CA MET A 274 -13.58 1.44 6.25
C MET A 274 -14.82 0.54 6.30
N LEU A 275 -15.32 0.18 7.47
CA LEU A 275 -16.60 -0.53 7.62
C LEU A 275 -17.78 0.34 7.18
N GLU A 276 -17.76 1.64 7.44
CA GLU A 276 -18.83 2.57 7.09
C GLU A 276 -18.72 3.06 5.64
N PHE A 277 -17.55 3.47 5.20
CA PHE A 277 -17.35 4.18 3.93
C PHE A 277 -16.57 3.39 2.88
N GLY A 278 -15.99 2.25 3.24
CA GLY A 278 -14.99 1.54 2.43
C GLY A 278 -15.49 1.13 1.04
N GLU A 279 -16.74 0.68 0.90
CA GLU A 279 -17.32 0.31 -0.39
C GLU A 279 -17.36 1.51 -1.35
N ALA A 280 -17.90 2.63 -0.89
CA ALA A 280 -18.00 3.84 -1.70
C ALA A 280 -16.64 4.42 -2.05
N TYR A 281 -15.72 4.42 -1.09
CA TYR A 281 -14.34 4.89 -1.27
C TYR A 281 -13.57 4.03 -2.28
N ALA A 282 -13.52 2.73 -2.10
CA ALA A 282 -12.83 1.81 -3.00
C ALA A 282 -13.37 1.88 -4.44
N LYS A 283 -14.70 1.94 -4.59
CA LYS A 283 -15.36 2.10 -5.88
C LYS A 283 -14.96 3.40 -6.59
N GLN A 284 -14.90 4.50 -5.84
CA GLN A 284 -14.49 5.79 -6.41
C GLN A 284 -13.01 5.82 -6.78
N ILE A 285 -12.14 5.20 -5.99
CA ILE A 285 -10.71 5.07 -6.31
C ILE A 285 -10.52 4.43 -7.69
N ILE A 286 -11.16 3.28 -7.93
CA ILE A 286 -11.03 2.54 -9.19
C ILE A 286 -11.57 3.37 -10.37
N LYS A 287 -12.72 4.01 -10.20
CA LYS A 287 -13.28 4.89 -11.23
C LYS A 287 -12.36 6.05 -11.58
N ASN A 288 -11.76 6.68 -10.58
CA ASN A 288 -10.79 7.75 -10.79
C ASN A 288 -9.55 7.26 -11.52
N ALA A 289 -9.03 6.06 -11.15
CA ALA A 289 -7.89 5.47 -11.84
C ALA A 289 -8.19 5.18 -13.33
N GLN A 290 -9.35 4.62 -13.62
CA GLN A 290 -9.79 4.37 -15.01
C GLN A 290 -10.00 5.66 -15.79
N ALA A 291 -10.65 6.65 -15.18
CA ALA A 291 -10.88 7.96 -15.81
C ALA A 291 -9.57 8.69 -16.09
N LEU A 292 -8.62 8.66 -15.15
CA LEU A 292 -7.30 9.26 -15.35
C LEU A 292 -6.51 8.52 -16.43
N GLY A 293 -6.56 7.18 -16.46
CA GLY A 293 -5.94 6.37 -17.52
C GLY A 293 -6.47 6.74 -18.90
N GLN A 294 -7.79 6.86 -19.06
CA GLN A 294 -8.44 7.26 -20.29
C GLN A 294 -8.04 8.70 -20.70
N ALA A 295 -8.09 9.65 -19.77
CA ALA A 295 -7.77 11.04 -20.04
C ALA A 295 -6.29 11.23 -20.45
N MET A 296 -5.37 10.48 -19.85
CA MET A 296 -3.95 10.48 -20.25
C MET A 296 -3.75 9.81 -21.62
N TYR A 297 -4.42 8.69 -21.88
CA TYR A 297 -4.36 8.00 -23.18
C TYR A 297 -4.83 8.92 -24.32
N GLU A 298 -5.95 9.62 -24.15
CA GLU A 298 -6.47 10.59 -25.11
C GLU A 298 -5.51 11.76 -25.38
N ARG A 299 -4.62 12.06 -24.43
CA ARG A 299 -3.55 13.06 -24.55
C ARG A 299 -2.24 12.52 -25.14
N GLY A 300 -2.24 11.26 -25.58
CA GLY A 300 -1.13 10.64 -26.28
C GLY A 300 -0.07 10.01 -25.37
N PHE A 301 -0.36 9.79 -24.08
CA PHE A 301 0.50 9.01 -23.23
C PHE A 301 0.32 7.50 -23.48
N ASN A 302 1.41 6.76 -23.42
CA ASN A 302 1.39 5.29 -23.49
C ASN A 302 1.00 4.70 -22.12
N VAL A 303 -0.31 4.70 -21.83
CA VAL A 303 -0.88 4.08 -20.62
C VAL A 303 -1.03 2.59 -20.85
N LEU A 304 -0.50 1.76 -19.96
CA LEU A 304 -0.53 0.31 -20.13
C LEU A 304 -1.95 -0.25 -20.02
N CYS A 305 -2.20 -1.36 -20.72
CA CYS A 305 -3.44 -2.14 -20.65
C CYS A 305 -4.70 -1.39 -21.08
N GLU A 306 -4.61 -0.55 -22.13
CA GLU A 306 -5.75 0.18 -22.68
C GLU A 306 -6.92 -0.71 -23.08
N ASP A 307 -6.65 -1.82 -23.76
CA ASP A 307 -7.66 -2.81 -24.19
C ASP A 307 -8.42 -3.47 -23.04
N LEU A 308 -7.86 -3.39 -21.81
CA LEU A 308 -8.43 -3.93 -20.57
C LEU A 308 -9.04 -2.86 -19.67
N GLY A 309 -9.13 -1.60 -20.15
CA GLY A 309 -9.61 -0.45 -19.39
C GLY A 309 -8.61 0.06 -18.35
N PHE A 310 -7.32 -0.12 -18.63
CA PHE A 310 -6.14 0.35 -17.89
C PHE A 310 -5.90 -0.34 -16.55
N THR A 311 -6.92 -0.52 -15.71
CA THR A 311 -6.78 -1.06 -14.36
C THR A 311 -8.11 -1.49 -13.74
N GLN A 312 -8.02 -2.40 -12.78
CA GLN A 312 -9.07 -2.71 -11.80
C GLN A 312 -8.65 -2.33 -10.36
N SER A 313 -7.51 -1.63 -10.22
CA SER A 313 -6.99 -1.18 -8.93
C SER A 313 -6.98 0.36 -8.81
N HIS A 314 -6.24 0.88 -7.84
CA HIS A 314 -6.00 2.31 -7.65
C HIS A 314 -4.88 2.86 -8.52
N GLN A 315 -4.15 2.00 -9.24
CA GLN A 315 -2.93 2.36 -9.97
C GLN A 315 -3.17 2.39 -11.46
N ILE A 316 -2.47 3.29 -12.13
CA ILE A 316 -2.17 3.21 -13.56
C ILE A 316 -0.65 3.25 -13.77
N ALA A 317 -0.20 2.63 -14.84
CA ALA A 317 1.20 2.62 -15.25
C ALA A 317 1.34 3.26 -16.63
N VAL A 318 2.29 4.17 -16.77
CA VAL A 318 2.51 4.92 -18.00
C VAL A 318 3.95 4.79 -18.44
N ASN A 319 4.16 4.31 -19.67
CA ASN A 319 5.49 4.27 -20.28
C ASN A 319 5.82 5.64 -20.89
N LEU A 320 6.96 6.20 -20.52
CA LEU A 320 7.41 7.53 -20.96
C LEU A 320 8.61 7.49 -21.91
N SER A 321 9.05 6.30 -22.35
CA SER A 321 10.26 6.11 -23.16
C SER A 321 10.25 6.94 -24.44
N ASP A 322 9.07 7.14 -25.04
CA ASP A 322 8.90 7.92 -26.28
C ASP A 322 8.77 9.44 -26.04
N ILE A 323 8.69 9.87 -24.78
CA ILE A 323 8.54 11.29 -24.40
C ILE A 323 9.86 11.83 -23.88
N ARG A 324 10.24 11.43 -22.69
CA ARG A 324 11.49 11.84 -22.01
C ARG A 324 11.82 10.88 -20.84
N SER A 325 12.95 11.11 -20.18
CA SER A 325 13.33 10.44 -18.94
C SER A 325 12.20 10.52 -17.90
N ALA A 326 11.73 9.36 -17.43
CA ALA A 326 10.71 9.31 -16.39
C ALA A 326 11.18 9.94 -15.06
N SER A 327 12.49 9.89 -14.79
CA SER A 327 13.08 10.54 -13.62
C SER A 327 12.99 12.06 -13.68
N ASP A 328 13.27 12.65 -14.86
CA ASP A 328 13.18 14.11 -15.06
C ASP A 328 11.72 14.56 -14.99
N ILE A 329 10.81 13.84 -15.68
CA ILE A 329 9.38 14.14 -15.65
C ILE A 329 8.82 14.07 -14.24
N ALA A 330 9.11 13.02 -13.47
CA ALA A 330 8.61 12.87 -12.11
C ALA A 330 9.11 14.01 -11.20
N LYS A 331 10.36 14.45 -11.39
CA LYS A 331 10.90 15.59 -10.65
C LYS A 331 10.24 16.91 -11.03
N GLU A 332 10.12 17.19 -12.35
CA GLU A 332 9.47 18.41 -12.84
C GLU A 332 8.00 18.48 -12.41
N LEU A 333 7.28 17.35 -12.39
CA LEU A 333 5.91 17.27 -11.89
C LEU A 333 5.86 17.61 -10.39
N ALA A 334 6.76 17.07 -9.57
CA ALA A 334 6.84 17.40 -8.15
C ALA A 334 7.17 18.88 -7.90
N ASP A 335 8.07 19.47 -8.71
CA ASP A 335 8.38 20.90 -8.68
C ASP A 335 7.15 21.78 -9.04
N ASN A 336 6.15 21.19 -9.73
CA ASN A 336 4.87 21.77 -10.11
C ASN A 336 3.69 21.30 -9.26
N ASN A 337 3.91 20.82 -8.04
CA ASN A 337 2.89 20.35 -7.11
C ASN A 337 2.06 19.13 -7.62
N VAL A 338 2.57 18.36 -8.57
CA VAL A 338 1.98 17.10 -9.02
C VAL A 338 2.90 15.96 -8.62
N ILE A 339 2.56 15.24 -7.55
CA ILE A 339 3.48 14.29 -6.90
C ILE A 339 3.10 12.87 -7.31
N LEU A 340 4.02 12.17 -7.96
CA LEU A 340 3.93 10.75 -8.34
C LEU A 340 5.32 10.11 -8.32
N ASN A 341 5.44 8.81 -8.57
CA ASN A 341 6.76 8.19 -8.59
C ASN A 341 7.13 7.59 -9.95
N LYS A 342 8.42 7.71 -10.29
CA LYS A 342 9.04 6.89 -11.34
C LYS A 342 8.98 5.42 -10.94
N ASN A 343 8.83 4.52 -11.91
CA ASN A 343 8.67 3.09 -11.66
C ASN A 343 9.22 2.24 -12.80
N LEU A 344 9.91 1.15 -12.44
CA LEU A 344 10.28 0.12 -13.40
C LEU A 344 9.01 -0.50 -14.00
N LEU A 345 9.02 -0.75 -15.29
CA LEU A 345 7.97 -1.45 -16.01
C LEU A 345 8.49 -2.79 -16.54
N PRO A 346 7.62 -3.72 -16.92
CA PRO A 346 8.03 -4.99 -17.52
C PRO A 346 8.92 -4.76 -18.75
N GLY A 347 10.10 -5.38 -18.73
CA GLY A 347 11.13 -5.19 -19.74
C GLY A 347 12.27 -4.26 -19.33
N ASP A 348 12.12 -3.49 -18.25
CA ASP A 348 13.21 -2.72 -17.67
C ASP A 348 14.24 -3.62 -16.99
N ASP A 349 15.51 -3.19 -17.01
CA ASP A 349 16.55 -3.80 -16.21
C ASP A 349 16.31 -3.51 -14.72
N ARG A 350 16.33 -4.53 -13.89
CA ARG A 350 16.16 -4.45 -12.44
C ARG A 350 17.12 -3.44 -11.78
N ASP A 351 18.34 -3.33 -12.31
CA ASP A 351 19.37 -2.47 -11.76
C ASP A 351 19.25 -1.00 -12.23
N ASN A 352 18.32 -0.70 -13.14
CA ASN A 352 18.08 0.65 -13.67
C ASN A 352 16.98 1.41 -12.93
N SER A 353 16.86 1.27 -11.62
CA SER A 353 15.85 1.97 -10.81
C SER A 353 16.01 3.49 -10.79
N ASP A 354 17.17 4.01 -11.13
CA ASP A 354 17.44 5.45 -11.18
C ASP A 354 16.82 6.13 -12.41
N ASN A 355 16.71 5.40 -13.53
CA ASN A 355 16.09 5.91 -14.75
C ASN A 355 15.17 4.84 -15.39
N PRO A 356 14.05 4.49 -14.77
CA PRO A 356 13.09 3.52 -15.30
C PRO A 356 12.38 4.07 -16.54
N SER A 357 11.68 3.18 -17.27
CA SER A 357 10.92 3.56 -18.46
C SER A 357 9.59 4.27 -18.16
N GLY A 358 9.08 4.18 -16.92
CA GLY A 358 7.75 4.66 -16.64
C GLY A 358 7.55 5.35 -15.31
N ILE A 359 6.28 5.76 -15.13
CA ILE A 359 5.73 6.28 -13.88
C ILE A 359 4.55 5.42 -13.43
N ARG A 360 4.37 5.36 -12.10
CA ARG A 360 3.21 4.78 -11.45
C ARG A 360 2.41 5.89 -10.78
N ILE A 361 1.10 5.89 -10.99
CA ILE A 361 0.17 6.89 -10.48
C ILE A 361 -0.90 6.17 -9.65
N GLY A 362 -1.18 6.66 -8.46
CA GLY A 362 -2.24 6.16 -7.57
C GLY A 362 -3.29 7.23 -7.31
N THR A 363 -4.56 6.83 -7.21
CA THR A 363 -5.68 7.77 -7.09
C THR A 363 -6.33 7.78 -5.70
N GLN A 364 -5.84 6.99 -4.75
CA GLN A 364 -6.49 6.81 -3.44
C GLN A 364 -6.54 8.10 -2.62
N GLU A 365 -5.46 8.87 -2.57
CA GLU A 365 -5.41 10.08 -1.76
C GLU A 365 -6.25 11.21 -2.35
N ILE A 366 -6.14 11.47 -3.66
CA ILE A 366 -6.94 12.50 -4.34
C ILE A 366 -8.44 12.16 -4.27
N THR A 367 -8.80 10.87 -4.30
CA THR A 367 -10.19 10.42 -4.08
C THR A 367 -10.66 10.76 -2.68
N ARG A 368 -9.82 10.56 -1.66
CA ARG A 368 -10.16 10.91 -0.27
C ARG A 368 -10.29 12.41 -0.06
N ARG A 369 -9.62 13.22 -0.89
CA ARG A 369 -9.79 14.68 -0.95
C ARG A 369 -11.03 15.14 -1.72
N GLY A 370 -11.85 14.22 -2.23
CA GLY A 370 -13.11 14.52 -2.89
C GLY A 370 -13.04 14.68 -4.41
N LEU A 371 -11.89 14.44 -5.06
CA LEU A 371 -11.78 14.43 -6.52
C LEU A 371 -12.52 13.18 -7.08
N LYS A 372 -13.18 13.37 -8.22
CA LYS A 372 -13.95 12.34 -8.93
C LYS A 372 -13.56 12.28 -10.39
N GLU A 373 -14.24 11.44 -11.16
CA GLU A 373 -13.93 11.19 -12.58
C GLU A 373 -13.81 12.49 -13.41
N LYS A 374 -14.63 13.50 -13.12
CA LYS A 374 -14.64 14.77 -13.82
C LYS A 374 -13.32 15.54 -13.66
N GLU A 375 -12.75 15.50 -12.48
CA GLU A 375 -11.50 16.20 -12.17
C GLU A 375 -10.28 15.49 -12.77
N MET A 376 -10.40 14.22 -13.15
CA MET A 376 -9.29 13.45 -13.74
C MET A 376 -8.86 13.99 -15.10
N ASP A 377 -9.75 14.64 -15.82
CA ASP A 377 -9.40 15.32 -17.09
C ASP A 377 -8.45 16.50 -16.87
N GLU A 378 -8.72 17.34 -15.86
CA GLU A 378 -7.85 18.45 -15.47
C GLU A 378 -6.50 17.95 -14.92
N VAL A 379 -6.52 16.90 -14.11
CA VAL A 379 -5.29 16.27 -13.60
C VAL A 379 -4.42 15.76 -14.75
N ALA A 380 -5.01 15.10 -15.74
CA ALA A 380 -4.29 14.64 -16.94
C ALA A 380 -3.73 15.81 -17.77
N GLU A 381 -4.44 16.93 -17.83
CA GLU A 381 -3.97 18.14 -18.50
C GLU A 381 -2.77 18.76 -17.79
N PHE A 382 -2.79 18.86 -16.45
CA PHE A 382 -1.64 19.31 -15.67
C PHE A 382 -0.40 18.42 -15.93
N ILE A 383 -0.58 17.09 -15.92
CA ILE A 383 0.52 16.17 -16.23
C ILE A 383 1.08 16.42 -17.64
N LYS A 384 0.21 16.61 -18.66
CA LYS A 384 0.64 16.86 -20.04
C LYS A 384 1.41 18.17 -20.16
N ARG A 385 0.89 19.25 -19.59
CA ARG A 385 1.51 20.59 -19.67
C ARG A 385 2.93 20.60 -19.09
N VAL A 386 3.18 19.88 -17.99
CA VAL A 386 4.52 19.74 -17.43
C VAL A 386 5.37 18.74 -18.23
N ALA A 387 4.87 17.54 -18.46
CA ALA A 387 5.67 16.46 -19.04
C ALA A 387 6.02 16.68 -20.52
N VAL A 388 5.11 17.27 -21.29
CA VAL A 388 5.23 17.45 -22.74
C VAL A 388 5.51 18.91 -23.09
N ASP A 389 4.70 19.84 -22.60
CA ASP A 389 4.73 21.24 -22.99
C ASP A 389 5.76 22.04 -22.16
N LYS A 390 6.26 21.49 -21.05
CA LYS A 390 7.28 22.07 -20.15
C LYS A 390 6.85 23.41 -19.52
N GLU A 391 5.59 23.50 -19.18
CA GLU A 391 5.03 24.68 -18.52
C GLU A 391 5.27 24.65 -17.01
N ASP A 392 5.38 25.82 -16.40
CA ASP A 392 5.36 26.03 -14.96
C ASP A 392 3.92 26.34 -14.55
N ILE A 393 3.33 25.44 -13.76
CA ILE A 393 1.91 25.48 -13.37
C ILE A 393 1.70 25.34 -11.86
N ALA A 394 2.75 25.47 -11.05
CA ALA A 394 2.68 25.21 -9.62
C ALA A 394 1.57 25.99 -8.90
N ASP A 395 1.40 27.28 -9.26
CA ASP A 395 0.38 28.16 -8.67
C ASP A 395 -1.04 27.71 -9.10
N GLU A 396 -1.23 27.27 -10.36
CA GLU A 396 -2.52 26.79 -10.87
C GLU A 396 -2.94 25.50 -10.16
N VAL A 397 -2.00 24.58 -9.97
CA VAL A 397 -2.24 23.32 -9.21
C VAL A 397 -2.61 23.63 -7.77
N ALA A 398 -1.91 24.58 -7.13
CA ALA A 398 -2.23 24.98 -5.75
C ALA A 398 -3.64 25.61 -5.67
N GLU A 399 -4.01 26.49 -6.63
CA GLU A 399 -5.36 27.06 -6.69
C GLU A 399 -6.44 26.00 -6.93
N PHE A 400 -6.18 25.03 -7.80
CA PHE A 400 -7.07 23.89 -8.03
C PHE A 400 -7.27 23.09 -6.74
N MET A 401 -6.20 22.72 -6.03
CA MET A 401 -6.26 21.89 -4.82
C MET A 401 -6.87 22.63 -3.62
N ASN A 402 -6.85 23.95 -3.59
CA ASN A 402 -7.51 24.74 -2.55
C ASN A 402 -9.06 24.59 -2.54
N GLN A 403 -9.64 24.01 -3.58
CA GLN A 403 -11.06 23.68 -3.64
C GLN A 403 -11.38 22.36 -2.91
N TYR A 404 -10.37 21.54 -2.61
CA TYR A 404 -10.47 20.18 -2.07
C TYR A 404 -9.74 20.07 -0.71
N THR A 405 -10.15 20.87 0.27
CA THR A 405 -9.50 20.95 1.59
C THR A 405 -10.06 19.98 2.61
N LYS A 406 -11.27 19.47 2.41
CA LYS A 406 -11.94 18.51 3.29
C LYS A 406 -11.67 17.08 2.85
N LEU A 407 -11.85 16.14 3.78
CA LEU A 407 -11.79 14.72 3.48
C LEU A 407 -13.19 14.14 3.29
N ASP A 408 -13.37 13.39 2.20
CA ASP A 408 -14.49 12.48 2.02
C ASP A 408 -14.17 11.14 2.71
N TYR A 409 -15.19 10.32 2.96
CA TYR A 409 -15.07 8.97 3.54
C TYR A 409 -14.46 8.95 4.95
N ALA A 410 -14.75 9.95 5.77
CA ALA A 410 -14.43 10.08 7.17
C ALA A 410 -15.67 10.49 7.98
N PHE A 411 -15.70 10.24 9.30
CA PHE A 411 -16.83 10.60 10.14
C PHE A 411 -16.95 12.11 10.38
N SER A 412 -15.88 12.86 10.23
CA SER A 412 -15.89 14.32 10.35
C SER A 412 -15.62 14.99 9.01
N ASP A 413 -16.12 16.22 8.85
CA ASP A 413 -15.90 17.09 7.70
C ASP A 413 -14.73 18.06 7.89
N ARG A 414 -13.78 17.69 8.76
CA ARG A 414 -12.61 18.51 9.09
C ARG A 414 -11.63 18.56 7.91
N GLU A 415 -10.85 19.64 7.87
CA GLU A 415 -9.88 19.83 6.80
C GLU A 415 -8.73 18.83 6.88
N ALA A 416 -8.26 18.37 5.72
CA ALA A 416 -7.03 17.61 5.58
C ALA A 416 -5.77 18.47 5.84
N TYR A 417 -4.65 17.82 6.12
CA TYR A 417 -3.34 18.47 6.24
C TYR A 417 -3.29 19.62 7.25
N GLN A 418 -3.90 19.45 8.39
CA GLN A 418 -3.74 20.39 9.49
C GLN A 418 -2.48 20.08 10.28
N TYR A 419 -1.64 21.08 10.48
CA TYR A 419 -0.55 20.96 11.44
C TYR A 419 -1.10 21.22 12.85
N HIS A 420 -1.11 20.19 13.66
CA HIS A 420 -1.52 20.29 15.05
C HIS A 420 -0.31 20.52 15.92
N ARG A 421 -0.21 21.74 16.48
CA ARG A 421 0.65 21.96 17.61
C ARG A 421 -0.06 21.40 18.85
N LEU A 422 0.63 20.53 19.56
CA LEU A 422 0.21 20.14 20.91
C LEU A 422 0.54 21.32 21.84
N ASP A 423 -0.47 22.13 22.13
CA ASP A 423 -0.35 23.20 23.13
C ASP A 423 -0.32 22.64 24.54
#